data_373ea5369bcb46a1a9fe5debc7802f42
#
_entry.id   373ea5369bcb46a1a9fe5debc7802f42
#
_cell.length_a   1.000
_cell.length_b   1.000
_cell.length_c   1.000
_cell.angle_alpha   90.00
_cell.angle_beta   90.00
_cell.angle_gamma   90.00
#
_symmetry.space_group_name_H-M   'P 1'
#
loop_
_entity.id
_entity.type
_entity.pdbx_description
1 polymer ?
#
loop_
_entity_poly.entity_id
_entity_poly.type
_entity_poly.pdbx_seq_one_letter_code
_entity_poly.pdbx_strand_id
1 'polypeptide(L)'
;KNLAENAVSRAFIDYEEYPIPQIRDHSNIARAEESLGKEALQEINDIILRLAQKMGYADISSLSADTTVQEAAIGYPNEPGILRGVAERCRRVFNKLMKNGVQVSKNVINKAEDVITSAKEYHLFAKGNEEKEGILSRMLEQVRDLQEQTVETVCSIKEATSRPIVSARNKLLEMQEVTSVLVPQILQWLTTGVVAKDKILHPSTTKARAIVKNKVGKKVE
;
A
#
# COMPACT_ATOMS: atom_id res chain seq x y z
N LYS A 1 -12.93 5.49 20.94
CA LYS A 1 -14.34 5.34 21.34
C LYS A 1 -14.48 4.44 22.56
N ASN A 2 -13.85 3.25 22.58
CA ASN A 2 -13.99 2.30 23.67
C ASN A 2 -13.43 2.78 25.03
N LEU A 3 -12.36 3.56 25.05
CA LEU A 3 -11.73 4.06 26.29
C LEU A 3 -12.59 5.14 26.98
N ALA A 4 -13.26 5.99 26.21
CA ALA A 4 -14.14 7.02 26.76
C ALA A 4 -15.44 6.44 27.35
N GLU A 5 -15.92 5.32 26.80
CA GLU A 5 -17.21 4.71 27.14
C GLU A 5 -17.10 3.54 28.14
N ASN A 6 -15.89 2.97 28.33
CA ASN A 6 -15.69 1.78 29.15
C ASN A 6 -14.96 2.09 30.47
N ALA A 7 -15.70 2.03 31.60
CA ALA A 7 -15.15 2.28 32.93
C ALA A 7 -14.02 1.31 33.31
N VAL A 8 -14.09 0.04 32.89
CA VAL A 8 -13.06 -0.96 33.16
C VAL A 8 -11.75 -0.62 32.44
N SER A 9 -11.85 -0.18 31.20
CA SER A 9 -10.67 0.24 30.43
C SER A 9 -10.01 1.49 31.00
N ARG A 10 -10.81 2.39 31.60
CA ARG A 10 -10.28 3.59 32.29
C ARG A 10 -9.59 3.22 33.57
N ALA A 11 -10.19 2.36 34.39
CA ALA A 11 -9.59 1.86 35.64
C ALA A 11 -8.27 1.12 35.37
N PHE A 12 -8.18 0.38 34.25
CA PHE A 12 -6.97 -0.33 33.87
C PHE A 12 -5.78 0.59 33.60
N ILE A 13 -6.04 1.83 33.09
CA ILE A 13 -5.00 2.82 32.81
C ILE A 13 -4.89 3.89 33.91
N ASP A 14 -5.46 3.61 35.11
CA ASP A 14 -5.45 4.50 36.27
C ASP A 14 -6.05 5.91 35.97
N TYR A 15 -7.10 5.92 35.15
CA TYR A 15 -7.75 7.14 34.72
C TYR A 15 -9.12 7.30 35.37
N GLU A 16 -9.11 7.82 36.60
CA GLU A 16 -10.34 7.96 37.40
C GLU A 16 -10.99 9.35 37.29
N GLU A 17 -10.30 10.34 36.74
CA GLU A 17 -10.78 11.72 36.72
C GLU A 17 -11.96 11.98 35.78
N TYR A 18 -12.93 12.72 36.29
CA TYR A 18 -14.03 13.29 35.48
C TYR A 18 -13.90 14.82 35.47
N PRO A 19 -14.00 15.51 34.34
CA PRO A 19 -14.49 15.05 33.02
C PRO A 19 -13.44 14.28 32.22
N ILE A 20 -13.94 13.30 31.45
CA ILE A 20 -13.11 12.47 30.56
C ILE A 20 -12.27 13.37 29.68
N PRO A 21 -10.93 13.36 29.77
CA PRO A 21 -10.12 14.16 28.89
C PRO A 21 -10.31 13.72 27.46
N GLN A 22 -10.18 14.64 26.51
CA GLN A 22 -10.21 14.30 25.11
C GLN A 22 -9.13 13.26 24.82
N ILE A 23 -9.55 12.02 24.57
CA ILE A 23 -8.64 10.98 24.08
C ILE A 23 -8.15 11.47 22.73
N ARG A 24 -6.86 11.73 22.66
CA ARG A 24 -6.21 12.19 21.44
C ARG A 24 -6.38 11.16 20.34
N ASP A 25 -6.47 11.65 19.11
CA ASP A 25 -6.58 10.81 17.91
C ASP A 25 -5.44 9.77 17.88
N HIS A 26 -5.75 8.56 17.42
CA HIS A 26 -4.79 7.47 17.19
C HIS A 26 -3.57 7.91 16.37
N SER A 27 -3.69 8.93 15.52
CA SER A 27 -2.57 9.52 14.78
C SER A 27 -1.50 10.12 15.69
N ASN A 28 -1.83 10.52 16.92
CA ASN A 28 -0.86 11.02 17.89
C ASN A 28 -0.04 9.89 18.50
N ILE A 29 -0.62 8.70 18.66
CA ILE A 29 0.11 7.50 19.11
C ILE A 29 1.12 7.11 18.04
N ALA A 30 0.71 7.01 16.77
CA ALA A 30 1.60 6.70 15.67
C ALA A 30 2.77 7.71 15.53
N ARG A 31 2.50 9.01 15.74
CA ARG A 31 3.56 10.04 15.74
C ARG A 31 4.50 9.90 16.94
N ALA A 32 3.99 9.53 18.09
CA ALA A 32 4.81 9.29 19.29
C ALA A 32 5.71 8.06 19.08
N GLU A 33 5.18 6.97 18.52
CA GLU A 33 5.96 5.78 18.15
C GLU A 33 7.05 6.11 17.13
N GLU A 34 6.73 6.88 16.09
CA GLU A 34 7.69 7.34 15.09
C GLU A 34 8.77 8.25 15.69
N SER A 35 8.40 9.10 16.65
CA SER A 35 9.33 10.00 17.35
C SER A 35 10.27 9.28 18.31
N LEU A 36 9.79 8.24 18.98
CA LEU A 36 10.60 7.41 19.90
C LEU A 36 11.63 6.57 19.14
N GLY A 37 11.26 6.10 17.95
CA GLY A 37 12.09 5.19 17.17
C GLY A 37 12.05 3.74 17.67
N LYS A 38 12.58 2.85 16.85
CA LYS A 38 12.50 1.40 17.08
C LYS A 38 13.31 0.96 18.30
N GLU A 39 14.49 1.53 18.51
CA GLU A 39 15.39 1.18 19.61
C GLU A 39 14.75 1.52 20.97
N ALA A 40 14.21 2.72 21.12
CA ALA A 40 13.56 3.13 22.36
C ALA A 40 12.30 2.31 22.66
N LEU A 41 11.50 1.98 21.64
CA LEU A 41 10.35 1.10 21.81
C LEU A 41 10.75 -0.31 22.24
N GLN A 42 11.86 -0.82 21.72
CA GLN A 42 12.39 -2.13 22.12
C GLN A 42 12.90 -2.12 23.56
N GLU A 43 13.60 -1.08 23.98
CA GLU A 43 14.07 -0.90 25.34
C GLU A 43 12.88 -0.83 26.35
N ILE A 44 11.84 -0.06 26.01
CA ILE A 44 10.61 -0.01 26.83
C ILE A 44 9.98 -1.40 26.95
N ASN A 45 9.88 -2.15 25.86
CA ASN A 45 9.33 -3.49 25.87
C ASN A 45 10.15 -4.44 26.73
N ASP A 46 11.48 -4.37 26.66
CA ASP A 46 12.40 -5.17 27.48
C ASP A 46 12.26 -4.85 28.97
N ILE A 47 12.06 -3.57 29.32
CA ILE A 47 11.82 -3.16 30.71
C ILE A 47 10.51 -3.74 31.22
N ILE A 48 9.43 -3.66 30.44
CA ILE A 48 8.12 -4.22 30.79
C ILE A 48 8.22 -5.73 31.01
N LEU A 49 8.88 -6.45 30.11
CA LEU A 49 9.05 -7.90 30.21
C LEU A 49 9.84 -8.30 31.46
N ARG A 50 10.95 -7.61 31.77
CA ARG A 50 11.74 -7.85 33.00
C ARG A 50 10.92 -7.58 34.26
N LEU A 51 10.13 -6.53 34.24
CA LEU A 51 9.24 -6.19 35.37
C LEU A 51 8.15 -7.25 35.58
N ALA A 52 7.49 -7.66 34.50
CA ALA A 52 6.47 -8.71 34.53
C ALA A 52 7.05 -10.04 35.01
N GLN A 53 8.28 -10.40 34.62
CA GLN A 53 8.99 -11.57 35.09
C GLN A 53 9.30 -11.47 36.58
N LYS A 54 9.83 -10.32 37.05
CA LYS A 54 10.17 -10.09 38.45
C LYS A 54 8.94 -10.15 39.35
N MET A 55 7.77 -9.73 38.85
CA MET A 55 6.50 -9.76 39.53
C MET A 55 5.77 -11.12 39.43
N GLY A 56 6.33 -12.09 38.70
CA GLY A 56 5.74 -13.41 38.49
C GLY A 56 4.55 -13.44 37.52
N TYR A 57 4.35 -12.39 36.73
CA TYR A 57 3.29 -12.31 35.72
C TYR A 57 3.67 -12.92 34.36
N ALA A 58 4.96 -13.11 34.12
CA ALA A 58 5.46 -13.72 32.89
C ALA A 58 6.40 -14.88 33.21
N ASP A 59 6.14 -16.04 32.65
CA ASP A 59 7.02 -17.20 32.66
C ASP A 59 7.70 -17.30 31.28
N ILE A 60 9.02 -17.07 31.24
CA ILE A 60 9.80 -17.16 30.01
C ILE A 60 10.21 -18.59 29.62
N SER A 61 9.91 -19.58 30.47
CA SER A 61 10.13 -20.99 30.14
C SER A 61 9.14 -21.51 29.11
N SER A 62 8.00 -20.84 28.95
CA SER A 62 6.98 -21.15 27.95
C SER A 62 6.65 -19.94 27.12
N LEU A 63 6.92 -20.01 25.80
CA LEU A 63 6.57 -18.98 24.84
C LEU A 63 5.36 -19.46 24.00
N SER A 64 4.23 -18.77 24.14
CA SER A 64 3.12 -18.93 23.20
C SER A 64 3.19 -17.82 22.17
N ALA A 65 3.53 -18.14 20.93
CA ALA A 65 3.53 -17.20 19.82
C ALA A 65 2.28 -17.44 18.98
N ASP A 66 1.39 -16.47 18.95
CA ASP A 66 0.29 -16.43 17.99
C ASP A 66 0.63 -15.48 16.85
N THR A 67 0.42 -15.95 15.62
CA THR A 67 0.64 -15.11 14.43
C THR A 67 -0.63 -14.37 14.09
N THR A 68 -0.67 -13.08 14.38
CA THR A 68 -1.75 -12.23 13.92
C THR A 68 -1.47 -11.78 12.48
N VAL A 69 -2.34 -12.17 11.57
CA VAL A 69 -2.31 -11.68 10.19
C VAL A 69 -2.94 -10.29 10.16
N GLN A 70 -2.13 -9.28 9.86
CA GLN A 70 -2.63 -7.94 9.64
C GLN A 70 -3.17 -7.83 8.20
N GLU A 71 -4.47 -7.60 8.07
CA GLU A 71 -5.08 -7.36 6.77
C GLU A 71 -4.63 -6.00 6.23
N ALA A 72 -4.07 -6.00 5.01
CA ALA A 72 -3.75 -4.76 4.33
C ALA A 72 -5.04 -4.10 3.84
N ALA A 73 -5.17 -2.78 4.03
CA ALA A 73 -6.31 -2.00 3.54
C ALA A 73 -6.22 -1.80 2.02
N ILE A 74 -6.33 -2.89 1.27
CA ILE A 74 -6.32 -2.91 -0.20
C ILE A 74 -7.64 -3.46 -0.72
N GLY A 75 -8.14 -2.89 -1.84
CA GLY A 75 -9.29 -3.44 -2.54
C GLY A 75 -8.99 -4.83 -3.12
N TYR A 76 -10.03 -5.52 -3.58
CA TYR A 76 -9.86 -6.83 -4.24
C TYR A 76 -8.88 -6.71 -5.40
N PRO A 77 -7.78 -7.49 -5.40
CA PRO A 77 -6.71 -7.36 -6.39
C PRO A 77 -7.17 -8.00 -7.73
N ASN A 78 -7.45 -7.15 -8.69
CA ASN A 78 -7.63 -7.55 -10.08
C ASN A 78 -6.70 -6.73 -10.97
N GLU A 79 -6.34 -7.28 -12.12
CA GLU A 79 -5.33 -6.70 -13.01
C GLU A 79 -5.68 -5.26 -13.43
N PRO A 80 -6.91 -4.95 -13.90
CA PRO A 80 -7.26 -3.58 -14.25
C PRO A 80 -7.22 -2.61 -13.07
N GLY A 81 -7.63 -3.07 -11.88
CA GLY A 81 -7.57 -2.27 -10.65
C GLY A 81 -6.14 -1.94 -10.23
N ILE A 82 -5.22 -2.89 -10.40
CA ILE A 82 -3.80 -2.68 -10.08
C ILE A 82 -3.16 -1.70 -11.07
N LEU A 83 -3.39 -1.86 -12.38
CA LEU A 83 -2.91 -0.94 -13.41
C LEU A 83 -3.49 0.47 -13.23
N ARG A 84 -4.78 0.59 -12.92
CA ARG A 84 -5.42 1.84 -12.54
C ARG A 84 -4.73 2.48 -11.34
N GLY A 85 -4.41 1.70 -10.30
CA GLY A 85 -3.70 2.17 -9.11
C GLY A 85 -2.32 2.76 -9.43
N VAL A 86 -1.57 2.16 -10.37
CA VAL A 86 -0.32 2.71 -10.88
C VAL A 86 -0.55 4.06 -11.56
N ALA A 87 -1.49 4.14 -12.49
CA ALA A 87 -1.80 5.35 -13.24
C ALA A 87 -2.26 6.51 -12.33
N GLU A 88 -3.16 6.24 -11.37
CA GLU A 88 -3.63 7.23 -10.39
C GLU A 88 -2.47 7.75 -9.51
N ARG A 89 -1.52 6.88 -9.16
CA ARG A 89 -0.36 7.27 -8.36
C ARG A 89 0.60 8.13 -9.16
N CYS A 90 0.91 7.75 -10.41
CA CYS A 90 1.71 8.56 -11.33
C CYS A 90 1.07 9.94 -11.54
N ARG A 91 -0.23 10.00 -11.86
CA ARG A 91 -0.97 11.25 -12.04
C ARG A 91 -0.87 12.18 -10.84
N ARG A 92 -1.03 11.65 -9.61
CA ARG A 92 -0.89 12.45 -8.38
C ARG A 92 0.52 13.03 -8.22
N VAL A 93 1.55 12.27 -8.59
CA VAL A 93 2.94 12.72 -8.50
C VAL A 93 3.22 13.79 -9.57
N PHE A 94 2.76 13.60 -10.81
CA PHE A 94 2.90 14.61 -11.87
C PHE A 94 2.21 15.93 -11.50
N ASN A 95 0.99 15.86 -10.97
CA ASN A 95 0.28 17.05 -10.48
C ASN A 95 1.07 17.76 -9.35
N LYS A 96 1.73 16.99 -8.48
CA LYS A 96 2.59 17.57 -7.43
C LYS A 96 3.84 18.22 -8.03
N LEU A 97 4.46 17.64 -9.05
CA LEU A 97 5.60 18.24 -9.75
C LEU A 97 5.21 19.56 -10.40
N MET A 98 4.08 19.61 -11.11
CA MET A 98 3.58 20.85 -11.71
C MET A 98 3.32 21.96 -10.69
N LYS A 99 2.73 21.60 -9.54
CA LYS A 99 2.53 22.57 -8.43
C LYS A 99 3.84 23.11 -7.86
N ASN A 100 4.95 22.39 -8.04
CA ASN A 100 6.28 22.82 -7.63
C ASN A 100 7.10 23.44 -8.77
N GLY A 101 6.45 23.85 -9.87
CA GLY A 101 7.07 24.58 -10.96
C GLY A 101 7.80 23.72 -11.98
N VAL A 102 7.71 22.38 -11.88
CA VAL A 102 8.29 21.49 -12.89
C VAL A 102 7.38 21.45 -14.12
N GLN A 103 7.95 21.68 -15.29
CA GLN A 103 7.23 21.51 -16.55
C GLN A 103 7.03 20.02 -16.84
N VAL A 104 5.80 19.56 -16.67
CA VAL A 104 5.38 18.20 -17.01
C VAL A 104 4.49 18.28 -18.25
N SER A 105 4.76 17.42 -19.23
CA SER A 105 3.94 17.38 -20.44
C SER A 105 2.49 17.01 -20.10
N LYS A 106 1.53 17.76 -20.66
CA LYS A 106 0.10 17.43 -20.54
C LYS A 106 -0.22 16.04 -21.08
N ASN A 107 0.55 15.56 -22.04
CA ASN A 107 0.42 14.23 -22.62
C ASN A 107 0.56 13.11 -21.57
N VAL A 108 1.48 13.28 -20.60
CA VAL A 108 1.67 12.28 -19.51
C VAL A 108 0.41 12.13 -18.65
N ILE A 109 -0.25 13.26 -18.36
CA ILE A 109 -1.49 13.24 -17.57
C ILE A 109 -2.61 12.58 -18.35
N ASN A 110 -2.72 12.89 -19.65
CA ASN A 110 -3.70 12.25 -20.53
C ASN A 110 -3.48 10.73 -20.60
N LYS A 111 -2.23 10.27 -20.76
CA LYS A 111 -1.89 8.83 -20.75
C LYS A 111 -2.29 8.15 -19.45
N ALA A 112 -2.11 8.81 -18.31
CA ALA A 112 -2.58 8.26 -17.03
C ALA A 112 -4.12 8.19 -16.96
N GLU A 113 -4.82 9.20 -17.51
CA GLU A 113 -6.29 9.21 -17.60
C GLU A 113 -6.81 8.12 -18.54
N ASP A 114 -6.11 7.83 -19.64
CA ASP A 114 -6.48 6.76 -20.58
C ASP A 114 -6.49 5.40 -19.89
N VAL A 115 -5.47 5.08 -19.08
CA VAL A 115 -5.43 3.85 -18.27
C VAL A 115 -6.60 3.81 -17.28
N ILE A 116 -6.88 4.93 -16.60
CA ILE A 116 -7.98 5.02 -15.63
C ILE A 116 -9.32 4.81 -16.31
N THR A 117 -9.51 5.37 -17.51
CA THR A 117 -10.73 5.24 -18.30
C THR A 117 -10.92 3.80 -18.78
N SER A 118 -9.86 3.19 -19.32
CA SER A 118 -9.89 1.78 -19.76
C SER A 118 -10.22 0.82 -18.60
N ALA A 119 -9.74 1.11 -17.39
CA ALA A 119 -10.12 0.32 -16.21
C ALA A 119 -11.61 0.43 -15.86
N LYS A 120 -12.23 1.60 -16.06
CA LYS A 120 -13.67 1.78 -15.89
C LYS A 120 -14.45 1.02 -16.97
N GLU A 121 -13.99 1.09 -18.23
CA GLU A 121 -14.59 0.34 -19.34
C GLU A 121 -14.61 -1.16 -19.05
N TYR A 122 -13.50 -1.70 -18.57
CA TYR A 122 -13.39 -3.10 -18.19
C TYR A 122 -14.46 -3.53 -17.18
N HIS A 123 -14.74 -2.70 -16.19
CA HIS A 123 -15.70 -3.04 -15.13
C HIS A 123 -17.15 -2.81 -15.52
N LEU A 124 -17.43 -1.80 -16.34
CA LEU A 124 -18.78 -1.35 -16.64
C LEU A 124 -19.34 -1.97 -17.92
N PHE A 125 -18.51 -2.22 -18.91
CA PHE A 125 -18.97 -2.52 -20.27
C PHE A 125 -18.52 -3.88 -20.80
N ALA A 126 -17.39 -4.42 -20.35
CA ALA A 126 -16.89 -5.70 -20.85
C ALA A 126 -17.75 -6.87 -20.34
N LYS A 127 -18.49 -7.51 -21.24
CA LYS A 127 -19.39 -8.64 -20.91
C LYS A 127 -18.77 -10.01 -21.14
N GLY A 128 -17.86 -10.13 -22.11
CA GLY A 128 -17.21 -11.38 -22.49
C GLY A 128 -15.72 -11.43 -22.12
N ASN A 129 -15.14 -12.62 -22.13
CA ASN A 129 -13.70 -12.78 -21.83
C ASN A 129 -12.82 -12.12 -22.91
N GLU A 130 -13.19 -12.24 -24.19
CA GLU A 130 -12.44 -11.63 -25.30
C GLU A 130 -12.39 -10.10 -25.18
N GLU A 131 -13.52 -9.46 -24.82
CA GLU A 131 -13.58 -8.01 -24.61
C GLU A 131 -12.69 -7.61 -23.42
N LYS A 132 -12.73 -8.38 -22.34
CA LYS A 132 -11.89 -8.16 -21.15
C LYS A 132 -10.41 -8.27 -21.44
N GLU A 133 -10.02 -9.30 -22.19
CA GLU A 133 -8.63 -9.52 -22.61
C GLU A 133 -8.15 -8.41 -23.56
N GLY A 134 -9.01 -7.99 -24.50
CA GLY A 134 -8.73 -6.86 -25.40
C GLY A 134 -8.52 -5.53 -24.66
N ILE A 135 -9.38 -5.20 -23.68
CA ILE A 135 -9.22 -4.00 -22.86
C ILE A 135 -7.95 -4.09 -22.01
N LEU A 136 -7.68 -5.24 -21.41
CA LEU A 136 -6.49 -5.41 -20.56
C LEU A 136 -5.20 -5.32 -21.38
N SER A 137 -5.16 -5.88 -22.60
CA SER A 137 -4.03 -5.75 -23.53
C SER A 137 -3.77 -4.28 -23.88
N ARG A 138 -4.83 -3.53 -24.21
CA ARG A 138 -4.76 -2.07 -24.45
C ARG A 138 -4.24 -1.33 -23.21
N MET A 139 -4.70 -1.68 -22.02
CA MET A 139 -4.21 -1.06 -20.78
C MET A 139 -2.71 -1.31 -20.55
N LEU A 140 -2.22 -2.49 -20.90
CA LEU A 140 -0.77 -2.79 -20.80
C LEU A 140 0.06 -1.91 -21.74
N GLU A 141 -0.41 -1.66 -22.97
CA GLU A 141 0.23 -0.72 -23.89
C GLU A 141 0.23 0.71 -23.35
N GLN A 142 -0.93 1.17 -22.86
CA GLN A 142 -1.06 2.49 -22.25
C GLN A 142 -0.13 2.67 -21.03
N VAL A 143 0.02 1.63 -20.20
CA VAL A 143 0.92 1.66 -19.03
C VAL A 143 2.39 1.68 -19.49
N ARG A 144 2.77 0.98 -20.54
CA ARG A 144 4.13 1.07 -21.12
C ARG A 144 4.43 2.48 -21.60
N ASP A 145 3.52 3.08 -22.34
CA ASP A 145 3.63 4.46 -22.80
C ASP A 145 3.77 5.45 -21.62
N LEU A 146 2.96 5.26 -20.58
CA LEU A 146 3.04 6.06 -19.35
C LEU A 146 4.40 5.87 -18.66
N GLN A 147 4.95 4.65 -18.69
CA GLN A 147 6.25 4.34 -18.11
C GLN A 147 7.39 5.05 -18.86
N GLU A 148 7.37 5.06 -20.20
CA GLU A 148 8.36 5.80 -21.00
C GLU A 148 8.37 7.29 -20.66
N GLN A 149 7.20 7.91 -20.59
CA GLN A 149 7.06 9.31 -20.21
C GLN A 149 7.47 9.58 -18.75
N THR A 150 7.30 8.60 -17.90
CA THR A 150 7.77 8.66 -16.50
C THR A 150 9.30 8.67 -16.45
N VAL A 151 9.97 7.85 -17.28
CA VAL A 151 11.44 7.84 -17.40
C VAL A 151 11.95 9.21 -17.86
N GLU A 152 11.37 9.77 -18.91
CA GLU A 152 11.74 11.10 -19.41
C GLU A 152 11.59 12.18 -18.32
N THR A 153 10.48 12.17 -17.60
CA THR A 153 10.24 13.12 -16.51
C THR A 153 11.26 12.95 -15.39
N VAL A 154 11.58 11.71 -14.98
CA VAL A 154 12.60 11.44 -13.95
C VAL A 154 13.97 11.96 -14.40
N CYS A 155 14.34 11.74 -15.67
CA CYS A 155 15.60 12.25 -16.23
C CYS A 155 15.66 13.78 -16.20
N SER A 156 14.56 14.46 -16.54
CA SER A 156 14.50 15.93 -16.56
C SER A 156 14.67 16.59 -15.17
N ILE A 157 14.31 15.87 -14.09
CA ILE A 157 14.42 16.36 -12.72
C ILE A 157 15.56 15.70 -11.93
N LYS A 158 16.50 15.05 -12.60
CA LYS A 158 17.60 14.29 -11.98
C LYS A 158 18.43 15.17 -11.04
N GLU A 159 18.76 16.37 -11.46
CA GLU A 159 19.61 17.34 -10.73
C GLU A 159 18.83 18.20 -9.71
N ALA A 160 17.52 17.98 -9.59
CA ALA A 160 16.71 18.77 -8.66
C ALA A 160 17.09 18.48 -7.20
N THR A 161 17.33 19.54 -6.42
CA THR A 161 17.69 19.48 -4.99
C THR A 161 16.52 19.79 -4.06
N SER A 162 15.44 20.36 -4.59
CA SER A 162 14.24 20.69 -3.82
C SER A 162 13.59 19.44 -3.21
N ARG A 163 13.42 19.41 -1.90
CA ARG A 163 12.86 18.26 -1.16
C ARG A 163 11.53 17.75 -1.73
N PRO A 164 10.53 18.59 -2.10
CA PRO A 164 9.30 18.12 -2.72
C PRO A 164 9.52 17.42 -4.07
N ILE A 165 10.46 17.92 -4.91
CA ILE A 165 10.75 17.35 -6.22
C ILE A 165 11.53 16.04 -6.07
N VAL A 166 12.51 15.98 -5.18
CA VAL A 166 13.25 14.75 -4.86
C VAL A 166 12.30 13.66 -4.36
N SER A 167 11.38 14.01 -3.45
CA SER A 167 10.35 13.07 -2.97
C SER A 167 9.43 12.57 -4.10
N ALA A 168 9.05 13.46 -5.02
CA ALA A 168 8.25 13.08 -6.19
C ALA A 168 9.02 12.17 -7.13
N ARG A 169 10.28 12.50 -7.43
CA ARG A 169 11.19 11.66 -8.23
C ARG A 169 11.30 10.24 -7.68
N ASN A 170 11.58 10.11 -6.37
CA ASN A 170 11.70 8.80 -5.74
C ASN A 170 10.41 7.97 -5.84
N LYS A 171 9.24 8.60 -5.74
CA LYS A 171 7.95 7.92 -5.96
C LYS A 171 7.74 7.47 -7.40
N LEU A 172 8.22 8.23 -8.39
CA LEU A 172 8.17 7.80 -9.78
C LEU A 172 9.11 6.63 -10.04
N LEU A 173 10.32 6.64 -9.48
CA LEU A 173 11.27 5.52 -9.56
C LEU A 173 10.67 4.26 -8.93
N GLU A 174 10.08 4.37 -7.75
CA GLU A 174 9.36 3.25 -7.11
C GLU A 174 8.24 2.69 -8.02
N MET A 175 7.50 3.56 -8.71
CA MET A 175 6.47 3.10 -9.65
C MET A 175 7.05 2.43 -10.89
N GLN A 176 8.20 2.86 -11.38
CA GLN A 176 8.91 2.18 -12.47
C GLN A 176 9.32 0.76 -12.08
N GLU A 177 9.90 0.59 -10.88
CA GLU A 177 10.26 -0.73 -10.35
C GLU A 177 9.03 -1.63 -10.22
N VAL A 178 7.95 -1.13 -9.64
CA VAL A 178 6.69 -1.88 -9.52
C VAL A 178 6.15 -2.27 -10.90
N THR A 179 6.14 -1.36 -11.86
CA THR A 179 5.58 -1.59 -13.19
C THR A 179 6.43 -2.58 -13.99
N SER A 180 7.76 -2.55 -13.83
CA SER A 180 8.67 -3.49 -14.49
C SER A 180 8.44 -4.95 -14.08
N VAL A 181 7.93 -5.19 -12.89
CA VAL A 181 7.53 -6.52 -12.42
C VAL A 181 6.08 -6.84 -12.77
N LEU A 182 5.20 -5.88 -12.61
CA LEU A 182 3.75 -6.05 -12.78
C LEU A 182 3.35 -6.37 -14.22
N VAL A 183 3.91 -5.65 -15.22
CA VAL A 183 3.56 -5.82 -16.64
C VAL A 183 3.87 -7.25 -17.12
N PRO A 184 5.06 -7.81 -16.89
CA PRO A 184 5.34 -9.21 -17.22
C PRO A 184 4.42 -10.22 -16.50
N GLN A 185 4.06 -9.99 -15.25
CA GLN A 185 3.14 -10.87 -14.51
C GLN A 185 1.75 -10.91 -15.13
N ILE A 186 1.23 -9.76 -15.57
CA ILE A 186 -0.08 -9.68 -16.23
C ILE A 186 -0.01 -10.29 -17.63
N LEU A 187 1.07 -10.05 -18.38
CA LEU A 187 1.29 -10.68 -19.68
C LEU A 187 1.35 -12.20 -19.58
N GLN A 188 2.10 -12.74 -18.60
CA GLN A 188 2.14 -14.16 -18.33
C GLN A 188 0.74 -14.74 -18.10
N TRP A 189 -0.05 -14.07 -17.28
CA TRP A 189 -1.43 -14.50 -17.02
C TRP A 189 -2.30 -14.47 -18.29
N LEU A 190 -2.21 -13.41 -19.10
CA LEU A 190 -2.97 -13.28 -20.35
C LEU A 190 -2.60 -14.37 -21.37
N THR A 191 -1.32 -14.75 -21.45
CA THR A 191 -0.84 -15.70 -22.47
C THR A 191 -0.97 -17.16 -22.04
N THR A 192 -0.84 -17.44 -20.74
CA THR A 192 -0.76 -18.81 -20.23
C THR A 192 -1.92 -19.20 -19.30
N GLY A 193 -2.72 -18.23 -18.85
CA GLY A 193 -3.73 -18.43 -17.80
C GLY A 193 -3.14 -18.68 -16.40
N VAL A 194 -1.80 -18.70 -16.27
CA VAL A 194 -1.12 -19.01 -15.00
C VAL A 194 -0.77 -17.75 -14.24
N VAL A 195 -1.24 -17.65 -13.00
CA VAL A 195 -0.92 -16.54 -12.11
C VAL A 195 0.52 -16.66 -11.62
N ALA A 196 1.27 -15.55 -11.67
CA ALA A 196 2.64 -15.50 -11.15
C ALA A 196 2.67 -15.81 -9.64
N LYS A 197 3.67 -16.59 -9.20
CA LYS A 197 3.81 -17.04 -7.81
C LYS A 197 3.89 -15.88 -6.81
N ASP A 198 4.60 -14.82 -7.18
CA ASP A 198 4.81 -13.62 -6.35
C ASP A 198 4.02 -12.42 -6.90
N LYS A 199 2.78 -12.65 -7.33
CA LYS A 199 1.93 -11.62 -7.92
C LYS A 199 1.83 -10.39 -7.02
N ILE A 200 2.06 -9.21 -7.60
CA ILE A 200 1.80 -7.94 -6.94
C ILE A 200 0.28 -7.74 -6.82
N LEU A 201 -0.22 -7.60 -5.60
CA LEU A 201 -1.64 -7.41 -5.31
C LEU A 201 -2.05 -5.93 -5.27
N HIS A 202 -1.10 -5.04 -4.95
CA HIS A 202 -1.36 -3.60 -4.90
C HIS A 202 -0.07 -2.81 -5.11
N PRO A 203 -0.08 -1.75 -5.94
CA PRO A 203 1.14 -1.01 -6.30
C PRO A 203 1.78 -0.22 -5.16
N SER A 204 1.04 0.07 -4.08
CA SER A 204 1.58 0.75 -2.90
C SER A 204 2.00 -0.22 -1.79
N THR A 205 1.64 -1.49 -1.88
CA THR A 205 1.89 -2.50 -0.85
C THR A 205 2.39 -3.78 -1.51
N THR A 206 3.55 -3.67 -2.15
CA THR A 206 4.15 -4.76 -2.96
C THR A 206 4.46 -6.02 -2.15
N LYS A 207 4.62 -5.89 -0.83
CA LYS A 207 4.85 -7.00 0.10
C LYS A 207 3.57 -7.73 0.53
N ALA A 208 2.38 -7.18 0.21
CA ALA A 208 1.13 -7.87 0.50
C ALA A 208 1.07 -9.20 -0.26
N ARG A 209 0.58 -10.22 0.40
CA ARG A 209 0.40 -11.57 -0.19
C ARG A 209 -1.04 -12.01 0.04
N ALA A 210 -1.57 -12.81 -0.89
CA ALA A 210 -2.87 -13.41 -0.73
C ALA A 210 -2.84 -14.42 0.43
N ILE A 211 -3.77 -14.27 1.36
CA ILE A 211 -3.94 -15.25 2.44
C ILE A 211 -4.86 -16.34 1.92
N VAL A 212 -4.30 -17.52 1.75
CA VAL A 212 -5.09 -18.70 1.45
C VAL A 212 -5.69 -19.21 2.76
N LYS A 213 -6.92 -18.81 3.07
CA LYS A 213 -7.68 -19.42 4.17
C LYS A 213 -8.11 -20.80 3.71
N ASN A 214 -7.44 -21.85 4.17
CA ASN A 214 -7.88 -23.22 3.98
C ASN A 214 -9.25 -23.40 4.64
N LYS A 215 -10.31 -23.27 3.87
CA LYS A 215 -11.64 -23.72 4.31
C LYS A 215 -11.63 -25.24 4.24
N VAL A 216 -11.83 -25.89 5.36
CA VAL A 216 -11.97 -27.36 5.45
C VAL A 216 -12.94 -27.82 4.35
N GLY A 217 -12.47 -28.65 3.42
CA GLY A 217 -13.26 -29.21 2.33
C GLY A 217 -13.22 -28.50 0.96
N LYS A 218 -12.49 -27.38 0.78
CA LYS A 218 -12.25 -26.81 -0.55
C LYS A 218 -10.79 -26.95 -0.92
N LYS A 219 -10.53 -27.74 -2.00
CA LYS A 219 -9.22 -27.70 -2.68
C LYS A 219 -9.01 -26.29 -3.21
N VAL A 220 -7.87 -25.70 -2.91
CA VAL A 220 -7.41 -24.47 -3.54
C VAL A 220 -6.86 -24.89 -4.89
N GLU A 221 -7.53 -24.49 -5.97
CA GLU A 221 -7.03 -24.58 -7.34
C GLU A 221 -6.04 -23.46 -7.61
#